data_4d1e68597be7737dda29ecd5b72f7b94
#
_entry.id   4d1e68597be7737dda29ecd5b72f7b94
#
_cell.length_a   1.000
_cell.length_b   1.000
_cell.length_c   1.000
_cell.angle_alpha   90.00
_cell.angle_beta   90.00
_cell.angle_gamma   90.00
#
_symmetry.space_group_name_H-M   'P 1'
#
loop_
_entity.id
_entity.type
_entity.pdbx_description
1 polymer ?
#
loop_
_entity_poly.entity_id
_entity_poly.type
_entity_poly.pdbx_seq_one_letter_code
_entity_poly.pdbx_strand_id
1 'polypeptide(L)'
;MAKTRVQDYVEKFSDQPIRFTPYALKKTGLVQSQVFLKIEDYMLICAPFQLSMKRGIFLVVLSAQEITFFQQFQKKLCSINLTFQKTGTKKPLNLFLRGTIERIGPVKGKQNVCMMDASLKGCPNDLVEILGDYITAFEGLKSQYGNFSGKAIPVDDAAAKLMRFNNYVELILGTTKARATLTALAVNSLSLRLSGTPPGLAEGEPCSAKLYFQVYQFTASGRVSALQRGEGDQVLVTMAIEFTPELIEIVDDFFFRQSIQGKAKSAAGK
;
A
#
# COMPACT_ATOMS: atom_id res chain seq x y z
N MET A 1 4.20 -9.52 -36.33
CA MET A 1 3.08 -8.71 -35.77
C MET A 1 3.52 -8.13 -34.44
N ALA A 2 3.28 -6.84 -34.20
CA ALA A 2 3.54 -6.25 -32.88
C ALA A 2 2.59 -6.87 -31.85
N LYS A 3 3.12 -7.28 -30.68
CA LYS A 3 2.30 -7.79 -29.57
C LYS A 3 1.39 -6.69 -29.07
N THR A 4 0.16 -7.05 -28.68
CA THR A 4 -0.71 -6.14 -27.96
C THR A 4 -0.21 -5.94 -26.52
N ARG A 5 -0.53 -4.81 -25.91
CA ARG A 5 -0.17 -4.52 -24.49
C ARG A 5 -0.66 -5.62 -23.53
N VAL A 6 -1.86 -6.13 -23.75
CA VAL A 6 -2.43 -7.23 -22.98
C VAL A 6 -1.58 -8.50 -23.07
N GLN A 7 -1.15 -8.88 -24.29
CA GLN A 7 -0.29 -10.04 -24.49
C GLN A 7 1.05 -9.90 -23.77
N ASP A 8 1.66 -8.71 -23.85
CA ASP A 8 2.93 -8.42 -23.15
C ASP A 8 2.77 -8.56 -21.62
N TYR A 9 1.68 -8.04 -21.05
CA TYR A 9 1.39 -8.15 -19.63
C TYR A 9 1.15 -9.59 -19.18
N VAL A 10 0.40 -10.36 -19.96
CA VAL A 10 0.16 -11.78 -19.66
C VAL A 10 1.48 -12.55 -19.63
N GLU A 11 2.34 -12.36 -20.62
CA GLU A 11 3.64 -13.04 -20.67
C GLU A 11 4.55 -12.68 -19.51
N LYS A 12 4.59 -11.39 -19.12
CA LYS A 12 5.50 -10.91 -18.08
C LYS A 12 4.97 -11.13 -16.66
N PHE A 13 3.67 -10.99 -16.44
CA PHE A 13 3.11 -10.80 -15.10
C PHE A 13 2.02 -11.80 -14.73
N SER A 14 1.71 -12.81 -15.56
CA SER A 14 0.56 -13.71 -15.32
C SER A 14 0.57 -14.38 -13.95
N ASP A 15 1.73 -14.72 -13.44
CA ASP A 15 1.91 -15.40 -12.15
C ASP A 15 2.29 -14.45 -11.01
N GLN A 16 2.58 -13.17 -11.33
CA GLN A 16 3.01 -12.19 -10.33
C GLN A 16 1.81 -11.69 -9.53
N PRO A 17 1.76 -11.96 -8.21
CA PRO A 17 0.63 -11.55 -7.41
C PRO A 17 0.78 -10.11 -6.91
N ILE A 18 -0.32 -9.38 -6.91
CA ILE A 18 -0.48 -8.10 -6.22
C ILE A 18 -1.07 -8.35 -4.85
N ARG A 19 -0.41 -7.88 -3.80
CA ARG A 19 -0.99 -7.83 -2.45
C ARG A 19 -1.77 -6.53 -2.31
N PHE A 20 -3.04 -6.62 -1.93
CA PHE A 20 -3.90 -5.45 -1.76
C PHE A 20 -3.64 -4.73 -0.44
N THR A 21 -2.61 -3.92 -0.42
CA THR A 21 -2.39 -2.89 0.60
C THR A 21 -3.29 -1.68 0.34
N PRO A 22 -3.46 -0.73 1.29
CA PRO A 22 -4.16 0.52 1.04
C PRO A 22 -3.65 1.27 -0.20
N TYR A 23 -2.35 1.24 -0.43
CA TYR A 23 -1.73 1.79 -1.65
C TYR A 23 -2.22 1.09 -2.92
N ALA A 24 -2.16 -0.25 -2.96
CA ALA A 24 -2.60 -1.03 -4.11
C ALA A 24 -4.09 -0.85 -4.40
N LEU A 25 -4.95 -0.83 -3.36
CA LEU A 25 -6.38 -0.55 -3.49
C LEU A 25 -6.63 0.82 -4.14
N LYS A 26 -5.94 1.86 -3.66
CA LYS A 26 -6.05 3.22 -4.22
C LYS A 26 -5.57 3.30 -5.66
N LYS A 27 -4.43 2.67 -5.99
CA LYS A 27 -3.83 2.73 -7.33
C LYS A 27 -4.59 1.92 -8.37
N THR A 28 -5.10 0.75 -8.01
CA THR A 28 -5.94 -0.06 -8.89
C THR A 28 -7.37 0.46 -8.98
N GLY A 29 -7.83 1.20 -7.97
CA GLY A 29 -9.21 1.64 -7.85
C GLY A 29 -10.16 0.53 -7.40
N LEU A 30 -9.66 -0.59 -6.86
CA LEU A 30 -10.49 -1.69 -6.39
C LEU A 30 -11.34 -1.26 -5.18
N VAL A 31 -12.65 -1.38 -5.30
CA VAL A 31 -13.62 -1.06 -4.25
C VAL A 31 -13.77 -2.27 -3.33
N GLN A 32 -13.03 -2.28 -2.23
CA GLN A 32 -12.94 -3.44 -1.33
C GLN A 32 -14.31 -3.90 -0.79
N SER A 33 -15.24 -3.00 -0.50
CA SER A 33 -16.57 -3.33 -0.01
C SER A 33 -17.51 -3.94 -1.07
N GLN A 34 -17.09 -3.98 -2.34
CA GLN A 34 -17.84 -4.51 -3.47
C GLN A 34 -17.15 -5.72 -4.11
N VAL A 35 -16.40 -6.47 -3.31
CA VAL A 35 -15.81 -7.74 -3.74
C VAL A 35 -16.65 -8.87 -3.17
N PHE A 36 -17.18 -9.70 -4.08
CA PHE A 36 -18.07 -10.81 -3.74
C PHE A 36 -17.54 -12.11 -4.34
N LEU A 37 -17.65 -13.17 -3.58
CA LEU A 37 -17.38 -14.52 -4.01
C LEU A 37 -18.67 -15.32 -3.91
N LYS A 38 -19.14 -15.85 -5.04
CA LYS A 38 -20.32 -16.70 -5.10
C LYS A 38 -19.90 -18.15 -5.30
N ILE A 39 -20.38 -19.04 -4.42
CA ILE A 39 -20.19 -20.48 -4.47
C ILE A 39 -21.57 -21.10 -4.40
N GLU A 40 -22.00 -21.74 -5.48
CA GLU A 40 -23.39 -22.21 -5.65
C GLU A 40 -24.40 -21.08 -5.34
N ASP A 41 -25.25 -21.23 -4.33
CA ASP A 41 -26.24 -20.24 -3.93
C ASP A 41 -25.75 -19.25 -2.86
N TYR A 42 -24.52 -19.45 -2.35
CA TYR A 42 -23.95 -18.61 -1.31
C TYR A 42 -23.17 -17.44 -1.90
N MET A 43 -23.49 -16.23 -1.46
CA MET A 43 -22.75 -15.02 -1.79
C MET A 43 -22.04 -14.48 -0.57
N LEU A 44 -20.71 -14.43 -0.61
CA LEU A 44 -19.84 -14.01 0.47
C LEU A 44 -19.21 -12.66 0.13
N ILE A 45 -19.36 -11.68 1.02
CA ILE A 45 -18.58 -10.44 0.96
C ILE A 45 -17.16 -10.79 1.42
N CYS A 46 -16.16 -10.42 0.64
CA CYS A 46 -14.79 -10.77 0.94
C CYS A 46 -13.84 -9.59 0.75
N ALA A 47 -12.75 -9.61 1.51
CA ALA A 47 -11.65 -8.69 1.31
C ALA A 47 -10.59 -9.35 0.41
N PRO A 48 -10.23 -8.75 -0.74
CA PRO A 48 -9.16 -9.27 -1.56
C PRO A 48 -7.84 -9.10 -0.80
N PHE A 49 -7.11 -10.19 -0.62
CA PHE A 49 -5.81 -10.18 0.02
C PHE A 49 -4.69 -10.14 -1.03
N GLN A 50 -4.84 -10.96 -2.06
CA GLN A 50 -3.86 -11.11 -3.12
C GLN A 50 -4.53 -11.52 -4.43
N LEU A 51 -4.06 -11.00 -5.56
CA LEU A 51 -4.59 -11.35 -6.88
C LEU A 51 -3.46 -11.37 -7.92
N SER A 52 -3.45 -12.40 -8.75
CA SER A 52 -2.71 -12.45 -10.01
C SER A 52 -3.69 -12.68 -11.17
N MET A 53 -3.21 -12.77 -12.40
CA MET A 53 -4.07 -13.11 -13.54
C MET A 53 -4.56 -14.56 -13.51
N LYS A 54 -3.96 -15.43 -12.68
CA LYS A 54 -4.30 -16.86 -12.57
C LYS A 54 -4.92 -17.28 -11.25
N ARG A 55 -4.76 -16.48 -10.19
CA ARG A 55 -5.14 -16.89 -8.82
C ARG A 55 -5.55 -15.69 -7.97
N GLY A 56 -6.56 -15.90 -7.14
CA GLY A 56 -7.00 -14.92 -6.15
C GLY A 56 -7.07 -15.52 -4.74
N ILE A 57 -6.62 -14.74 -3.74
CA ILE A 57 -6.76 -15.08 -2.33
C ILE A 57 -7.66 -14.02 -1.69
N PHE A 58 -8.72 -14.49 -1.04
CA PHE A 58 -9.75 -13.65 -0.43
C PHE A 58 -9.88 -13.99 1.05
N LEU A 59 -10.10 -12.98 1.88
CA LEU A 59 -10.40 -13.14 3.29
C LEU A 59 -11.89 -12.92 3.51
N VAL A 60 -12.51 -13.83 4.24
CA VAL A 60 -13.95 -13.82 4.56
C VAL A 60 -14.10 -13.95 6.08
N VAL A 61 -15.07 -13.24 6.63
CA VAL A 61 -15.40 -13.38 8.05
C VAL A 61 -16.41 -14.51 8.19
N LEU A 62 -15.97 -15.63 8.78
CA LEU A 62 -16.76 -16.84 9.00
C LEU A 62 -16.44 -17.42 10.37
N SER A 63 -17.45 -17.91 11.07
CA SER A 63 -17.28 -18.70 12.30
C SER A 63 -16.60 -20.05 12.00
N ALA A 64 -16.11 -20.73 13.03
CA ALA A 64 -15.48 -22.05 12.85
C ALA A 64 -16.43 -23.08 12.21
N GLN A 65 -17.73 -23.04 12.57
CA GLN A 65 -18.74 -23.92 11.99
C GLN A 65 -18.97 -23.63 10.49
N GLU A 66 -19.05 -22.35 10.12
CA GLU A 66 -19.19 -21.94 8.73
C GLU A 66 -17.94 -22.29 7.91
N ILE A 67 -16.74 -22.14 8.46
CA ILE A 67 -15.50 -22.59 7.79
C ILE A 67 -15.58 -24.07 7.47
N THR A 68 -15.97 -24.90 8.46
CA THR A 68 -16.13 -26.35 8.27
C THR A 68 -17.19 -26.65 7.20
N PHE A 69 -18.31 -25.93 7.23
CA PHE A 69 -19.36 -26.07 6.21
C PHE A 69 -18.83 -25.69 4.81
N PHE A 70 -18.12 -24.57 4.67
CA PHE A 70 -17.62 -24.14 3.36
C PHE A 70 -16.48 -25.00 2.83
N GLN A 71 -15.78 -25.78 3.66
CA GLN A 71 -14.72 -26.69 3.20
C GLN A 71 -15.22 -27.75 2.22
N GLN A 72 -16.51 -28.15 2.26
CA GLN A 72 -17.10 -29.07 1.28
C GLN A 72 -17.12 -28.52 -0.16
N PHE A 73 -16.98 -27.20 -0.32
CA PHE A 73 -16.95 -26.54 -1.63
C PHE A 73 -15.54 -26.44 -2.23
N GLN A 74 -14.53 -27.03 -1.61
CA GLN A 74 -13.22 -27.13 -2.24
C GLN A 74 -13.34 -27.92 -3.56
N LYS A 75 -12.59 -27.47 -4.57
CA LYS A 75 -12.63 -27.97 -5.95
C LYS A 75 -13.94 -27.69 -6.71
N LYS A 76 -14.86 -26.95 -6.13
CA LYS A 76 -16.07 -26.49 -6.80
C LYS A 76 -15.84 -25.18 -7.55
N LEU A 77 -16.70 -24.93 -8.52
CA LEU A 77 -16.70 -23.67 -9.27
C LEU A 77 -17.14 -22.51 -8.38
N CYS A 78 -16.54 -21.36 -8.61
CA CYS A 78 -16.96 -20.11 -7.99
C CYS A 78 -17.01 -18.99 -9.03
N SER A 79 -17.76 -17.95 -8.71
CA SER A 79 -17.74 -16.67 -9.42
C SER A 79 -17.22 -15.58 -8.49
N ILE A 80 -16.39 -14.70 -9.01
CA ILE A 80 -15.80 -13.60 -8.26
C ILE A 80 -16.22 -12.32 -8.96
N ASN A 81 -16.81 -11.40 -8.20
CA ASN A 81 -17.12 -10.05 -8.67
C ASN A 81 -16.12 -9.06 -8.09
N LEU A 82 -15.48 -8.28 -8.97
CA LEU A 82 -14.55 -7.22 -8.63
C LEU A 82 -15.07 -5.91 -9.21
N THR A 83 -15.20 -4.89 -8.38
CA THR A 83 -15.62 -3.56 -8.82
C THR A 83 -14.43 -2.60 -8.73
N PHE A 84 -14.12 -1.93 -9.82
CA PHE A 84 -13.05 -0.94 -9.89
C PHE A 84 -13.65 0.45 -10.18
N GLN A 85 -13.23 1.45 -9.42
CA GLN A 85 -13.57 2.86 -9.62
C GLN A 85 -12.29 3.64 -9.89
N LYS A 86 -12.01 3.93 -11.15
CA LYS A 86 -10.87 4.79 -11.51
C LYS A 86 -11.19 6.26 -11.21
N THR A 87 -10.20 6.98 -10.69
CA THR A 87 -10.32 8.43 -10.48
C THR A 87 -10.67 9.13 -11.79
N GLY A 88 -11.71 9.97 -11.76
CA GLY A 88 -12.19 10.70 -12.95
C GLY A 88 -13.19 9.96 -13.81
N THR A 89 -13.48 8.68 -13.56
CA THR A 89 -14.54 7.95 -14.26
C THR A 89 -15.87 8.05 -13.52
N LYS A 90 -16.98 8.30 -14.26
CA LYS A 90 -18.31 8.39 -13.67
C LYS A 90 -18.94 7.02 -13.36
N LYS A 91 -18.51 5.97 -14.06
CA LYS A 91 -19.09 4.63 -13.92
C LYS A 91 -18.02 3.66 -13.40
N PRO A 92 -18.35 2.82 -12.41
CA PRO A 92 -17.48 1.73 -11.99
C PRO A 92 -17.38 0.66 -13.09
N LEU A 93 -16.22 0.01 -13.14
CA LEU A 93 -16.00 -1.18 -13.96
C LEU A 93 -16.26 -2.41 -13.09
N ASN A 94 -17.24 -3.21 -13.48
CA ASN A 94 -17.58 -4.48 -12.82
C ASN A 94 -17.03 -5.64 -13.64
N LEU A 95 -16.20 -6.46 -13.03
CA LEU A 95 -15.62 -7.65 -13.66
C LEU A 95 -16.11 -8.91 -12.97
N PHE A 96 -16.57 -9.85 -13.77
CA PHE A 96 -17.00 -11.17 -13.32
C PHE A 96 -15.98 -12.20 -13.75
N LEU A 97 -15.37 -12.86 -12.78
CA LEU A 97 -14.38 -13.90 -12.99
C LEU A 97 -14.99 -15.26 -12.66
N ARG A 98 -14.61 -16.27 -13.40
CA ARG A 98 -14.88 -17.68 -13.05
C ARG A 98 -13.63 -18.31 -12.51
N GLY A 99 -13.77 -19.12 -11.48
CA GLY A 99 -12.65 -19.82 -10.86
C GLY A 99 -13.07 -21.15 -10.26
N THR A 100 -12.10 -21.81 -9.69
CA THR A 100 -12.28 -23.03 -8.89
C THR A 100 -11.68 -22.77 -7.51
N ILE A 101 -12.41 -23.05 -6.46
CA ILE A 101 -11.92 -22.97 -5.09
C ILE A 101 -10.85 -24.04 -4.88
N GLU A 102 -9.62 -23.63 -4.64
CA GLU A 102 -8.50 -24.56 -4.40
C GLU A 102 -8.38 -24.91 -2.92
N ARG A 103 -8.60 -23.94 -2.05
CA ARG A 103 -8.44 -24.11 -0.61
C ARG A 103 -9.37 -23.19 0.17
N ILE A 104 -9.93 -23.73 1.26
CA ILE A 104 -10.68 -22.98 2.29
C ILE A 104 -10.10 -23.36 3.64
N GLY A 105 -9.75 -22.39 4.47
CA GLY A 105 -9.23 -22.66 5.80
C GLY A 105 -9.09 -21.42 6.67
N PRO A 106 -8.96 -21.63 8.00
CA PRO A 106 -8.79 -20.54 8.95
C PRO A 106 -7.44 -19.83 8.76
N VAL A 107 -7.41 -18.55 9.06
CA VAL A 107 -6.16 -17.77 9.12
C VAL A 107 -5.55 -17.93 10.50
N LYS A 108 -4.30 -18.43 10.56
CA LYS A 108 -3.59 -18.64 11.82
C LYS A 108 -3.52 -17.35 12.65
N GLY A 109 -3.90 -17.43 13.92
CA GLY A 109 -3.85 -16.29 14.84
C GLY A 109 -4.96 -15.25 14.66
N LYS A 110 -5.97 -15.52 13.81
CA LYS A 110 -7.14 -14.65 13.61
C LYS A 110 -8.42 -15.45 13.88
N GLN A 111 -9.22 -14.98 14.83
CA GLN A 111 -10.54 -15.55 15.06
C GLN A 111 -11.50 -15.15 13.94
N ASN A 112 -12.37 -16.06 13.53
CA ASN A 112 -13.44 -15.82 12.55
C ASN A 112 -12.96 -15.25 11.20
N VAL A 113 -11.71 -15.50 10.82
CA VAL A 113 -11.18 -15.13 9.51
C VAL A 113 -10.80 -16.37 8.74
N CYS A 114 -11.45 -16.54 7.60
CA CYS A 114 -11.22 -17.62 6.65
C CYS A 114 -10.46 -17.10 5.43
N MET A 115 -9.51 -17.86 4.95
CA MET A 115 -8.84 -17.65 3.68
C MET A 115 -9.46 -18.57 2.63
N MET A 116 -9.91 -17.98 1.53
CA MET A 116 -10.37 -18.68 0.35
C MET A 116 -9.42 -18.41 -0.81
N ASP A 117 -8.91 -19.47 -1.38
CA ASP A 117 -7.95 -19.44 -2.47
C ASP A 117 -8.62 -20.02 -3.72
N ALA A 118 -8.59 -19.27 -4.81
CA ALA A 118 -9.26 -19.64 -6.05
C ALA A 118 -8.30 -19.53 -7.24
N SER A 119 -8.24 -20.58 -8.06
CA SER A 119 -7.65 -20.50 -9.40
C SER A 119 -8.66 -19.88 -10.38
N LEU A 120 -8.19 -18.98 -11.25
CA LEU A 120 -9.03 -18.29 -12.22
C LEU A 120 -9.06 -19.04 -13.55
N LYS A 121 -10.26 -19.16 -14.14
CA LYS A 121 -10.48 -19.75 -15.48
C LYS A 121 -10.44 -18.69 -16.58
N GLY A 122 -9.35 -17.94 -16.64
CA GLY A 122 -9.19 -16.82 -17.56
C GLY A 122 -9.24 -15.48 -16.83
N CYS A 123 -8.59 -14.50 -17.44
CA CYS A 123 -8.50 -13.13 -16.94
C CYS A 123 -9.00 -12.18 -18.03
N PRO A 124 -10.05 -11.37 -17.77
CA PRO A 124 -10.50 -10.37 -18.72
C PRO A 124 -9.41 -9.35 -19.05
N ASN A 125 -9.39 -8.85 -20.28
CA ASN A 125 -8.36 -7.89 -20.72
C ASN A 125 -8.27 -6.65 -19.82
N ASP A 126 -9.41 -6.11 -19.39
CA ASP A 126 -9.44 -4.96 -18.46
C ASP A 126 -8.72 -5.27 -17.14
N LEU A 127 -8.87 -6.49 -16.61
CA LEU A 127 -8.18 -6.90 -15.39
C LEU A 127 -6.68 -7.07 -15.64
N VAL A 128 -6.30 -7.66 -16.79
CA VAL A 128 -4.89 -7.78 -17.20
C VAL A 128 -4.24 -6.39 -17.26
N GLU A 129 -4.91 -5.40 -17.85
CA GLU A 129 -4.41 -4.03 -17.93
C GLU A 129 -4.29 -3.38 -16.54
N ILE A 130 -5.31 -3.50 -15.69
CA ILE A 130 -5.28 -2.93 -14.33
C ILE A 130 -4.10 -3.51 -13.52
N LEU A 131 -3.94 -4.85 -13.53
CA LEU A 131 -2.87 -5.51 -12.80
C LEU A 131 -1.50 -5.20 -13.41
N GLY A 132 -1.37 -5.25 -14.73
CA GLY A 132 -0.14 -4.95 -15.46
C GLY A 132 0.33 -3.52 -15.28
N ASP A 133 -0.58 -2.55 -15.33
CA ASP A 133 -0.29 -1.13 -15.08
C ASP A 133 0.22 -0.92 -13.66
N TYR A 134 -0.45 -1.53 -12.68
CA TYR A 134 -0.03 -1.44 -11.29
C TYR A 134 1.36 -2.05 -11.07
N ILE A 135 1.62 -3.27 -11.58
CA ILE A 135 2.92 -3.94 -11.43
C ILE A 135 4.02 -3.10 -12.07
N THR A 136 3.81 -2.61 -13.30
CA THR A 136 4.78 -1.78 -14.01
C THR A 136 5.11 -0.49 -13.26
N ALA A 137 4.07 0.19 -12.75
CA ALA A 137 4.25 1.41 -11.96
C ALA A 137 5.00 1.10 -10.64
N PHE A 138 4.66 -0.01 -9.97
CA PHE A 138 5.30 -0.41 -8.72
C PHE A 138 6.77 -0.81 -8.90
N GLU A 139 7.12 -1.46 -10.01
CA GLU A 139 8.52 -1.74 -10.37
C GLU A 139 9.29 -0.45 -10.67
N GLY A 140 8.66 0.51 -11.34
CA GLY A 140 9.22 1.85 -11.50
C GLY A 140 9.55 2.53 -10.18
N LEU A 141 8.66 2.45 -9.19
CA LEU A 141 8.91 2.99 -7.83
C LEU A 141 10.08 2.28 -7.14
N LYS A 142 10.25 0.97 -7.29
CA LYS A 142 11.41 0.25 -6.75
C LYS A 142 12.71 0.75 -7.36
N SER A 143 12.73 1.05 -8.65
CA SER A 143 13.88 1.65 -9.32
C SER A 143 14.16 3.06 -8.79
N GLN A 144 13.13 3.89 -8.63
CA GLN A 144 13.27 5.23 -8.05
C GLN A 144 13.75 5.21 -6.61
N TYR A 145 13.34 4.24 -5.81
CA TYR A 145 13.82 4.07 -4.43
C TYR A 145 15.34 4.03 -4.36
N GLY A 146 16.01 3.29 -5.25
CA GLY A 146 17.46 3.28 -5.34
C GLY A 146 18.06 4.66 -5.63
N ASN A 147 17.43 5.45 -6.50
CA ASN A 147 17.90 6.80 -6.88
C ASN A 147 17.73 7.84 -5.75
N PHE A 148 16.76 7.66 -4.88
CA PHE A 148 16.47 8.56 -3.75
C PHE A 148 17.07 8.07 -2.42
N SER A 149 17.60 6.86 -2.36
CA SER A 149 18.27 6.33 -1.17
C SER A 149 19.43 7.25 -0.76
N GLY A 150 19.42 7.69 0.51
CA GLY A 150 20.41 8.62 1.05
C GLY A 150 20.14 10.11 0.77
N LYS A 151 19.10 10.47 0.02
CA LYS A 151 18.70 11.88 -0.17
C LYS A 151 17.69 12.27 0.90
N ALA A 152 18.14 12.92 1.96
CA ALA A 152 17.26 13.44 2.99
C ALA A 152 16.79 14.86 2.64
N ILE A 153 15.51 15.11 2.80
CA ILE A 153 14.86 16.42 2.66
C ILE A 153 14.71 16.99 4.07
N PRO A 154 15.40 18.09 4.44
CA PRO A 154 15.11 18.82 5.66
C PRO A 154 13.67 19.34 5.59
N VAL A 155 12.89 19.12 6.65
CA VAL A 155 11.47 19.52 6.68
C VAL A 155 11.35 20.83 7.46
N ASP A 156 11.56 21.93 6.75
CA ASP A 156 11.20 23.28 7.18
C ASP A 156 9.79 23.66 6.67
N ASP A 157 9.31 24.85 6.98
CA ASP A 157 7.99 25.33 6.55
C ASP A 157 7.84 25.38 5.03
N ALA A 158 8.90 25.68 4.29
CA ALA A 158 8.90 25.72 2.84
C ALA A 158 8.78 24.32 2.24
N ALA A 159 9.56 23.37 2.75
CA ALA A 159 9.50 21.97 2.33
C ALA A 159 8.16 21.32 2.71
N ALA A 160 7.66 21.58 3.93
CA ALA A 160 6.36 21.09 4.39
C ALA A 160 5.22 21.57 3.47
N LYS A 161 5.23 22.87 3.11
CA LYS A 161 4.25 23.47 2.18
C LYS A 161 4.37 22.84 0.78
N LEU A 162 5.58 22.63 0.28
CA LEU A 162 5.83 22.04 -1.03
C LEU A 162 5.35 20.59 -1.09
N MET A 163 5.59 19.80 -0.03
CA MET A 163 5.11 18.42 0.12
C MET A 163 3.62 18.34 0.48
N ARG A 164 2.96 19.44 0.83
CA ARG A 164 1.61 19.46 1.38
C ARG A 164 1.49 18.63 2.66
N PHE A 165 2.50 18.68 3.50
CA PHE A 165 2.56 17.98 4.76
C PHE A 165 1.85 18.76 5.86
N ASN A 166 1.08 18.08 6.72
CA ASN A 166 0.28 18.73 7.78
C ASN A 166 1.05 19.01 9.07
N ASN A 167 2.40 18.89 9.05
CA ASN A 167 3.28 19.09 10.21
C ASN A 167 2.94 18.22 11.42
N TYR A 168 2.31 17.07 11.19
CA TYR A 168 1.91 16.14 12.23
C TYR A 168 2.35 14.71 11.91
N VAL A 169 3.01 14.08 12.89
CA VAL A 169 3.38 12.67 12.86
C VAL A 169 2.97 12.02 14.17
N GLU A 170 2.36 10.85 14.09
CA GLU A 170 2.12 9.98 15.23
C GLU A 170 3.14 8.83 15.19
N LEU A 171 4.08 8.82 16.14
CA LEU A 171 5.00 7.71 16.34
C LEU A 171 4.29 6.63 17.17
N ILE A 172 4.34 5.39 16.71
CA ILE A 172 3.66 4.24 17.31
C ILE A 172 4.73 3.22 17.72
N LEU A 173 4.77 2.91 19.02
CA LEU A 173 5.69 1.95 19.66
C LEU A 173 4.84 0.90 20.38
N GLY A 174 4.61 -0.25 19.73
CA GLY A 174 3.66 -1.24 20.23
C GLY A 174 2.25 -0.66 20.39
N THR A 175 1.78 -0.47 21.61
CA THR A 175 0.49 0.16 21.95
C THR A 175 0.60 1.65 22.28
N THR A 176 1.82 2.16 22.47
CA THR A 176 2.09 3.56 22.84
C THR A 176 2.08 4.44 21.59
N LYS A 177 1.44 5.61 21.70
CA LYS A 177 1.40 6.62 20.65
C LYS A 177 1.97 7.92 21.18
N ALA A 178 2.88 8.52 20.44
CA ALA A 178 3.49 9.79 20.77
C ALA A 178 3.41 10.76 19.57
N ARG A 179 3.10 12.02 19.87
CA ARG A 179 3.16 13.09 18.86
C ARG A 179 4.61 13.43 18.58
N ALA A 180 4.94 13.55 17.30
CA ALA A 180 6.27 13.93 16.85
C ALA A 180 6.22 15.03 15.79
N THR A 181 7.33 15.76 15.67
CA THR A 181 7.58 16.69 14.57
C THR A 181 8.56 16.05 13.61
N LEU A 182 8.23 16.01 12.32
CA LEU A 182 9.15 15.54 11.28
C LEU A 182 10.21 16.61 10.99
N THR A 183 11.48 16.28 11.16
CA THR A 183 12.60 17.20 10.92
C THR A 183 13.34 16.89 9.63
N ALA A 184 13.35 15.63 9.20
CA ALA A 184 13.86 15.23 7.89
C ALA A 184 13.12 14.02 7.36
N LEU A 185 12.99 13.95 6.03
CA LEU A 185 12.31 12.89 5.28
C LEU A 185 13.25 12.33 4.21
N ALA A 186 13.42 11.01 4.19
CA ALA A 186 14.00 10.29 3.07
C ALA A 186 13.15 9.06 2.75
N VAL A 187 13.37 8.43 1.60
CA VAL A 187 12.62 7.21 1.22
C VAL A 187 12.89 6.02 2.12
N ASN A 188 14.00 6.02 2.84
CA ASN A 188 14.48 4.95 3.71
C ASN A 188 14.65 5.37 5.17
N SER A 189 14.40 6.63 5.52
CA SER A 189 14.52 7.12 6.90
C SER A 189 13.62 8.31 7.20
N LEU A 190 13.22 8.44 8.46
CA LEU A 190 12.56 9.61 9.03
C LEU A 190 13.34 10.11 10.22
N SER A 191 13.54 11.42 10.33
CA SER A 191 14.04 12.05 11.54
C SER A 191 12.89 12.78 12.23
N LEU A 192 12.65 12.43 13.48
CA LEU A 192 11.53 12.89 14.28
C LEU A 192 12.05 13.58 15.54
N ARG A 193 11.36 14.63 15.98
CA ARG A 193 11.58 15.29 17.28
C ARG A 193 10.35 15.07 18.17
N LEU A 194 10.62 14.59 19.37
CA LEU A 194 9.61 14.38 20.42
C LEU A 194 9.90 15.29 21.61
N SER A 195 8.83 15.60 22.36
CA SER A 195 8.92 16.20 23.68
C SER A 195 8.85 15.05 24.70
N GLY A 196 9.98 14.72 25.33
CA GLY A 196 10.11 13.59 26.24
C GLY A 196 10.38 12.26 25.55
N THR A 197 10.68 11.26 26.37
CA THR A 197 10.95 9.88 25.93
C THR A 197 9.72 9.01 26.20
N PRO A 198 8.95 8.63 25.18
CA PRO A 198 7.82 7.75 25.39
C PRO A 198 8.27 6.34 25.83
N PRO A 199 7.44 5.62 26.62
CA PRO A 199 7.70 4.23 27.00
C PRO A 199 7.93 3.34 25.77
N GLY A 200 8.94 2.47 25.85
CA GLY A 200 9.28 1.55 24.76
C GLY A 200 10.13 2.15 23.65
N LEU A 201 10.58 3.40 23.77
CA LEU A 201 11.49 4.00 22.80
C LEU A 201 12.94 3.57 23.12
N ALA A 202 13.48 2.67 22.28
CA ALA A 202 14.89 2.24 22.35
C ALA A 202 15.42 1.97 20.93
N GLU A 203 16.74 2.03 20.75
CA GLU A 203 17.37 1.66 19.49
C GLU A 203 17.13 0.18 19.16
N GLY A 204 16.87 -0.12 17.88
CA GLY A 204 16.53 -1.44 17.39
C GLY A 204 15.06 -1.82 17.52
N GLU A 205 14.27 -1.11 18.34
CA GLU A 205 12.86 -1.43 18.54
C GLU A 205 12.03 -1.17 17.28
N PRO A 206 11.08 -2.08 16.97
CA PRO A 206 10.13 -1.90 15.88
C PRO A 206 9.19 -0.73 16.19
N CYS A 207 8.99 0.12 15.22
CA CYS A 207 8.11 1.27 15.33
C CYS A 207 7.41 1.57 14.01
N SER A 208 6.38 2.40 14.09
CA SER A 208 5.69 2.91 12.90
C SER A 208 5.45 4.40 13.05
N ALA A 209 5.52 5.13 11.95
CA ALA A 209 5.19 6.54 11.89
C ALA A 209 3.96 6.73 11.01
N LYS A 210 2.87 7.28 11.58
CA LYS A 210 1.71 7.68 10.82
C LYS A 210 1.88 9.12 10.36
N LEU A 211 1.91 9.31 9.05
CA LEU A 211 2.16 10.59 8.40
C LEU A 211 0.88 11.11 7.75
N TYR A 212 0.69 12.42 7.82
CA TYR A 212 -0.51 13.10 7.35
C TYR A 212 -0.15 14.16 6.32
N PHE A 213 -0.49 13.90 5.07
CA PHE A 213 -0.39 14.84 3.96
C PHE A 213 -1.80 15.24 3.52
N GLN A 214 -1.96 16.36 2.83
CA GLN A 214 -3.29 16.81 2.38
C GLN A 214 -4.03 15.77 1.53
N VAL A 215 -3.29 14.97 0.76
CA VAL A 215 -3.84 14.00 -0.20
C VAL A 215 -3.68 12.56 0.29
N TYR A 216 -2.80 12.32 1.25
CA TYR A 216 -2.42 11.01 1.75
C TYR A 216 -2.38 10.97 3.27
N GLN A 217 -2.85 9.84 3.79
CA GLN A 217 -2.53 9.40 5.13
C GLN A 217 -2.04 7.97 5.01
N PHE A 218 -0.87 7.68 5.54
CA PHE A 218 -0.30 6.33 5.53
C PHE A 218 0.60 6.10 6.74
N THR A 219 0.96 4.84 6.96
CA THR A 219 1.85 4.43 8.05
C THR A 219 3.11 3.83 7.44
N ALA A 220 4.26 4.41 7.76
CA ALA A 220 5.55 3.86 7.45
C ALA A 220 6.04 3.01 8.63
N SER A 221 6.34 1.75 8.38
CA SER A 221 6.89 0.83 9.39
C SER A 221 8.41 0.77 9.29
N GLY A 222 9.06 0.47 10.40
CA GLY A 222 10.50 0.39 10.45
C GLY A 222 11.03 0.10 11.86
N ARG A 223 12.24 0.55 12.12
CA ARG A 223 12.90 0.43 13.43
C ARG A 223 13.58 1.73 13.82
N VAL A 224 13.67 1.98 15.10
CA VAL A 224 14.50 3.05 15.64
C VAL A 224 15.96 2.73 15.35
N SER A 225 16.63 3.57 14.55
CA SER A 225 18.04 3.37 14.17
C SER A 225 19.01 4.21 14.98
N ALA A 226 18.54 5.33 15.52
CA ALA A 226 19.35 6.17 16.42
C ALA A 226 18.46 7.02 17.33
N LEU A 227 18.97 7.29 18.54
CA LEU A 227 18.39 8.18 19.52
C LEU A 227 19.43 9.22 19.96
N GLN A 228 19.04 10.48 19.96
CA GLN A 228 19.90 11.57 20.43
C GLN A 228 19.11 12.47 21.38
N ARG A 229 19.71 12.92 22.47
CA ARG A 229 19.13 13.94 23.34
C ARG A 229 19.26 15.30 22.66
N GLY A 230 18.16 16.01 22.57
CA GLY A 230 18.13 17.40 22.15
C GLY A 230 18.24 18.37 23.32
N GLU A 231 17.91 19.63 23.11
CA GLU A 231 17.86 20.63 24.15
C GLU A 231 16.67 20.41 25.10
N GLY A 232 16.88 20.56 26.39
CA GLY A 232 15.85 20.33 27.40
C GLY A 232 15.37 18.88 27.43
N ASP A 233 14.06 18.68 27.36
CA ASP A 233 13.41 17.35 27.36
C ASP A 233 13.17 16.78 25.93
N GLN A 234 13.85 17.33 24.94
CA GLN A 234 13.67 16.88 23.56
C GLN A 234 14.48 15.62 23.26
N VAL A 235 13.88 14.73 22.45
CA VAL A 235 14.53 13.54 21.92
C VAL A 235 14.43 13.56 20.40
N LEU A 236 15.57 13.40 19.73
CA LEU A 236 15.66 13.22 18.29
C LEU A 236 15.73 11.73 18.00
N VAL A 237 14.79 11.25 17.19
CA VAL A 237 14.65 9.85 16.80
C VAL A 237 14.88 9.72 15.31
N THR A 238 15.80 8.86 14.91
CA THR A 238 15.92 8.44 13.52
C THR A 238 15.34 7.06 13.37
N MET A 239 14.41 6.91 12.43
CA MET A 239 13.83 5.63 12.04
C MET A 239 14.41 5.18 10.70
N ALA A 240 14.90 3.95 10.63
CA ALA A 240 15.09 3.26 9.36
C ALA A 240 13.73 2.68 8.94
N ILE A 241 13.30 3.01 7.72
CA ILE A 241 11.95 2.68 7.23
C ILE A 241 12.03 1.55 6.20
N GLU A 242 11.03 0.67 6.23
CA GLU A 242 10.78 -0.29 5.17
C GLU A 242 10.32 0.41 3.89
N PHE A 243 10.49 -0.27 2.76
CA PHE A 243 10.01 0.23 1.47
C PHE A 243 8.53 0.63 1.55
N THR A 244 8.28 1.92 1.38
CA THR A 244 6.95 2.55 1.47
C THR A 244 6.69 3.33 0.18
N PRO A 245 5.87 2.80 -0.75
CA PRO A 245 5.66 3.41 -2.06
C PRO A 245 5.09 4.83 -2.00
N GLU A 246 4.27 5.13 -0.99
CA GLU A 246 3.73 6.48 -0.76
C GLU A 246 4.82 7.51 -0.50
N LEU A 247 5.87 7.13 0.24
CA LEU A 247 7.02 8.01 0.51
C LEU A 247 7.81 8.31 -0.76
N ILE A 248 7.99 7.31 -1.61
CA ILE A 248 8.73 7.50 -2.87
C ILE A 248 7.99 8.50 -3.76
N GLU A 249 6.67 8.37 -3.88
CA GLU A 249 5.85 9.32 -4.66
C GLU A 249 5.92 10.74 -4.09
N ILE A 250 5.92 10.90 -2.77
CA ILE A 250 6.03 12.21 -2.12
C ILE A 250 7.40 12.84 -2.38
N VAL A 251 8.46 12.05 -2.25
CA VAL A 251 9.85 12.52 -2.48
C VAL A 251 10.05 12.88 -3.96
N ASP A 252 9.53 12.08 -4.88
CA ASP A 252 9.58 12.36 -6.33
C ASP A 252 8.82 13.64 -6.68
N ASP A 253 7.58 13.80 -6.20
CA ASP A 253 6.77 15.01 -6.40
C ASP A 253 7.44 16.25 -5.78
N PHE A 254 8.08 16.11 -4.62
CA PHE A 254 8.84 17.19 -3.99
C PHE A 254 9.98 17.69 -4.91
N PHE A 255 10.84 16.79 -5.38
CA PHE A 255 11.96 17.17 -6.23
C PHE A 255 11.48 17.71 -7.58
N PHE A 256 10.40 17.16 -8.13
CA PHE A 256 9.78 17.69 -9.35
C PHE A 256 9.31 19.14 -9.14
N ARG A 257 8.56 19.43 -8.08
CA ARG A 257 8.09 20.80 -7.77
C ARG A 257 9.22 21.77 -7.48
N GLN A 258 10.25 21.32 -6.76
CA GLN A 258 11.44 22.11 -6.49
C GLN A 258 12.14 22.51 -7.80
N SER A 259 12.26 21.59 -8.76
CA SER A 259 12.87 21.86 -10.07
C SER A 259 12.10 22.90 -10.88
N ILE A 260 10.77 22.89 -10.83
CA ILE A 260 9.93 23.87 -11.50
C ILE A 260 10.10 25.27 -10.87
N GLN A 261 10.09 25.35 -9.53
CA GLN A 261 10.28 26.63 -8.83
C GLN A 261 11.68 27.24 -9.07
N GLY A 262 12.72 26.40 -9.14
CA GLY A 262 14.07 26.84 -9.48
C GLY A 262 14.15 27.45 -10.89
N LYS A 263 13.49 26.83 -11.86
CA LYS A 263 13.41 27.34 -13.24
C LYS A 263 12.62 28.66 -13.34
N ALA A 264 11.53 28.78 -12.60
CA ALA A 264 10.72 30.00 -12.59
C ALA A 264 11.49 31.20 -12.01
N LYS A 265 12.27 30.99 -10.93
CA LYS A 265 13.14 32.05 -10.37
C LYS A 265 14.26 32.47 -11.31
N SER A 266 14.86 31.54 -12.05
CA SER A 266 15.91 31.86 -13.03
C SER A 266 15.38 32.56 -14.28
N ALA A 267 14.12 32.36 -14.63
CA ALA A 267 13.46 33.05 -15.77
C ALA A 267 12.96 34.46 -15.39
N ALA A 268 12.61 34.69 -14.12
CA ALA A 268 12.16 36.01 -13.65
C ALA A 268 13.30 36.96 -13.27
N GLY A 269 14.53 36.46 -13.23
CA GLY A 269 15.74 37.24 -12.92
C GLY A 269 16.55 37.66 -14.18
N LYS A 270 16.03 37.41 -15.38
CA LYS A 270 16.52 37.91 -16.67
C LYS A 270 15.57 38.97 -17.22
#